data_62f49025db9ef9129d14443767a4fa85
#
_entry.id   62f49025db9ef9129d14443767a4fa85
#
_cell.length_a   1.000
_cell.length_b   1.000
_cell.length_c   1.000
_cell.angle_alpha   90.00
_cell.angle_beta   90.00
_cell.angle_gamma   90.00
#
_symmetry.space_group_name_H-M   'P 1'
#
loop_
_entity.id
_entity.type
_entity.pdbx_description
1 polymer ?
#
loop_
_entity_poly.entity_id
_entity_poly.type
_entity_poly.pdbx_seq_one_letter_code
_entity_poly.pdbx_strand_id
1 'polypeptide(L)'
;MLACGMQYFPPNKIWLVVLSTPLFSSYLYAAASEPVASLAPIVVQAEDEEDATENSKKYKKSKSSQATKMNIALKETPQTVTVVTQQRMQDQGLATVADVMQQVAGVSIGYNDSERPNYNVRGFAVDNIQIDGIASSYSGVSGSVIAMPVFDTAIYDHIEVLKGVNGLNTGLGEPSASINMVHKKPTQEFNAQLGASYDTFDGRRFTGDISGGLLADDKLNARLIVATSDGGTGKHYYEKNTTTISGSLTSKLTDQTQLTLGID
;
A
#
# COMPACT_ATOMS: atom_id res chain seq x y z
N MET A 1 17.61 0.58 46.82
CA MET A 1 17.75 -0.21 48.04
C MET A 1 16.84 -1.42 47.90
N LEU A 2 17.45 -2.62 48.04
CA LEU A 2 16.86 -3.95 48.31
C LEU A 2 16.06 -4.62 47.18
N ALA A 3 16.24 -5.86 46.88
CA ALA A 3 17.32 -6.86 47.01
C ALA A 3 16.86 -8.06 46.17
N CYS A 4 17.79 -8.65 45.54
CA CYS A 4 17.73 -9.87 44.77
C CYS A 4 17.38 -11.06 45.71
N GLY A 5 16.53 -11.98 45.29
CA GLY A 5 16.25 -13.25 45.96
C GLY A 5 16.23 -14.38 44.95
N MET A 6 17.38 -14.94 44.74
CA MET A 6 17.60 -16.15 43.96
C MET A 6 17.39 -17.34 44.89
N GLN A 7 16.44 -18.22 44.62
CA GLN A 7 16.28 -19.50 45.34
C GLN A 7 16.67 -20.66 44.47
N TYR A 8 17.71 -21.33 44.93
CA TYR A 8 18.28 -22.54 44.40
C TYR A 8 17.51 -23.75 45.00
N PHE A 9 17.11 -24.71 44.18
CA PHE A 9 16.63 -26.02 44.65
C PHE A 9 17.62 -27.12 44.26
N PRO A 10 18.05 -27.96 45.18
CA PRO A 10 18.93 -29.10 44.89
C PRO A 10 18.14 -30.37 44.50
N PRO A 11 18.79 -31.34 43.86
CA PRO A 11 18.16 -32.55 43.34
C PRO A 11 18.23 -33.71 44.34
N ASN A 12 17.41 -34.72 44.08
CA ASN A 12 17.37 -36.09 44.61
C ASN A 12 16.57 -36.37 45.88
N LYS A 13 15.50 -37.14 45.64
CA LYS A 13 15.38 -38.49 46.23
C LYS A 13 14.18 -39.25 45.66
N ILE A 14 14.51 -40.39 45.06
CA ILE A 14 13.62 -41.46 44.64
C ILE A 14 12.99 -42.10 45.85
N TRP A 15 11.66 -42.19 45.88
CA TRP A 15 10.95 -43.15 46.75
C TRP A 15 10.02 -43.96 45.86
N LEU A 16 10.39 -45.24 45.77
CA LEU A 16 9.62 -46.33 45.17
C LEU A 16 8.60 -46.78 46.16
N VAL A 17 7.33 -46.58 45.93
CA VAL A 17 6.24 -47.21 46.68
C VAL A 17 5.48 -48.10 45.72
N VAL A 18 5.73 -49.39 45.87
CA VAL A 18 4.92 -50.48 45.30
C VAL A 18 3.71 -50.66 46.19
N LEU A 19 2.52 -50.45 45.68
CA LEU A 19 1.28 -50.92 46.30
C LEU A 19 0.41 -51.61 45.23
N SER A 20 0.15 -52.87 45.58
CA SER A 20 -0.58 -53.85 44.79
C SER A 20 -2.10 -53.68 44.89
N THR A 21 -2.76 -53.90 43.71
CA THR A 21 -4.11 -54.49 43.49
C THR A 21 -5.35 -53.64 43.76
N PRO A 22 -6.51 -53.97 43.20
CA PRO A 22 -6.92 -55.10 42.35
C PRO A 22 -7.63 -54.74 41.01
N LEU A 23 -7.75 -55.80 40.23
CA LEU A 23 -8.52 -55.88 38.97
C LEU A 23 -10.00 -55.48 39.17
N PHE A 24 -10.38 -54.33 38.53
CA PHE A 24 -11.74 -54.07 38.12
C PHE A 24 -11.77 -53.97 36.60
N SER A 25 -12.30 -55.02 35.97
CA SER A 25 -12.64 -55.02 34.55
C SER A 25 -13.80 -54.09 34.33
N SER A 26 -13.56 -52.87 33.96
CA SER A 26 -14.56 -51.98 33.39
C SER A 26 -14.43 -52.05 31.89
N TYR A 27 -15.46 -52.53 31.24
CA TYR A 27 -15.64 -52.43 29.80
C TYR A 27 -15.62 -50.96 29.41
N LEU A 28 -14.51 -50.53 28.83
CA LEU A 28 -14.44 -49.22 28.19
C LEU A 28 -15.15 -49.34 26.85
N TYR A 29 -16.32 -48.74 26.75
CA TYR A 29 -16.92 -48.40 25.48
C TYR A 29 -15.98 -47.41 24.80
N ALA A 30 -15.28 -47.83 23.76
CA ALA A 30 -14.57 -46.96 22.87
C ALA A 30 -15.61 -46.14 22.10
N ALA A 31 -15.89 -44.93 22.57
CA ALA A 31 -16.53 -43.93 21.74
C ALA A 31 -15.60 -43.65 20.56
N ALA A 32 -16.01 -44.01 19.37
CA ALA A 32 -15.34 -43.65 18.14
C ALA A 32 -15.28 -42.12 18.10
N SER A 33 -14.10 -41.56 18.33
CA SER A 33 -13.84 -40.16 18.07
C SER A 33 -13.95 -39.93 16.57
N GLU A 34 -14.97 -39.20 16.15
CA GLU A 34 -15.02 -38.71 14.78
C GLU A 34 -13.73 -37.94 14.48
N PRO A 35 -13.17 -38.09 13.27
CA PRO A 35 -11.97 -37.38 12.92
C PRO A 35 -12.28 -35.87 12.95
N VAL A 36 -11.66 -35.16 13.88
CA VAL A 36 -11.65 -33.71 13.90
C VAL A 36 -11.10 -33.26 12.57
N ALA A 37 -11.93 -32.62 11.75
CA ALA A 37 -11.49 -32.06 10.49
C ALA A 37 -10.32 -31.09 10.78
N SER A 38 -9.11 -31.54 10.47
CA SER A 38 -7.92 -30.71 10.51
C SER A 38 -8.09 -29.68 9.40
N LEU A 39 -8.41 -28.43 9.78
CA LEU A 39 -8.32 -27.33 8.84
C LEU A 39 -6.87 -27.23 8.38
N ALA A 40 -6.66 -27.29 7.08
CA ALA A 40 -5.34 -27.05 6.51
C ALA A 40 -4.83 -25.68 7.01
N PRO A 41 -3.56 -25.57 7.42
CA PRO A 41 -3.01 -24.28 7.83
C PRO A 41 -3.18 -23.30 6.70
N ILE A 42 -3.78 -22.15 6.96
CA ILE A 42 -3.79 -21.03 6.03
C ILE A 42 -2.36 -20.54 5.97
N VAL A 43 -1.63 -20.96 4.94
CA VAL A 43 -0.31 -20.41 4.64
C VAL A 43 -0.58 -19.04 4.02
N VAL A 44 -0.43 -17.99 4.81
CA VAL A 44 -0.36 -16.63 4.30
C VAL A 44 1.03 -16.49 3.69
N GLN A 45 1.14 -16.82 2.41
CA GLN A 45 2.31 -16.42 1.64
C GLN A 45 2.17 -14.92 1.40
N ALA A 46 3.09 -14.15 1.91
CA ALA A 46 3.28 -12.77 1.52
C ALA A 46 3.83 -12.78 0.08
N GLU A 47 2.96 -12.82 -0.91
CA GLU A 47 3.31 -12.64 -2.31
C GLU A 47 3.44 -11.14 -2.58
N ASP A 48 4.58 -10.55 -2.20
CA ASP A 48 4.85 -9.13 -2.40
C ASP A 48 5.02 -8.75 -3.89
N GLU A 49 5.31 -9.71 -4.77
CA GLU A 49 5.51 -9.45 -6.20
C GLU A 49 4.21 -9.38 -7.02
N GLU A 50 3.12 -10.01 -6.59
CA GLU A 50 1.83 -9.93 -7.30
C GLU A 50 1.06 -8.63 -7.05
N ASP A 51 1.48 -7.79 -6.12
CA ASP A 51 0.76 -6.58 -5.76
C ASP A 51 1.15 -5.37 -6.62
N ALA A 52 2.31 -5.37 -7.23
CA ALA A 52 2.75 -4.34 -8.17
C ALA A 52 1.93 -4.39 -9.48
N THR A 53 1.56 -3.21 -10.00
CA THR A 53 0.91 -3.13 -11.31
C THR A 53 1.90 -2.81 -12.42
N GLU A 54 3.10 -2.42 -12.03
CA GLU A 54 4.21 -2.09 -12.92
C GLU A 54 4.56 -3.28 -13.84
N ASN A 55 4.82 -2.99 -15.10
CA ASN A 55 5.14 -3.97 -16.14
C ASN A 55 4.09 -5.05 -16.40
N SER A 56 2.98 -5.05 -15.65
CA SER A 56 1.90 -6.03 -15.86
C SER A 56 1.10 -5.79 -17.14
N LYS A 57 1.17 -4.59 -17.74
CA LYS A 57 0.35 -4.12 -18.87
C LYS A 57 -1.16 -4.32 -18.67
N LYS A 58 -1.60 -4.44 -17.41
CA LYS A 58 -3.01 -4.67 -17.06
C LYS A 58 -3.66 -3.37 -16.60
N TYR A 59 -4.90 -3.15 -17.02
CA TYR A 59 -5.73 -2.03 -16.55
C TYR A 59 -6.47 -2.35 -15.26
N LYS A 60 -6.44 -3.59 -14.81
CA LYS A 60 -7.14 -4.05 -13.61
C LYS A 60 -6.17 -4.78 -12.69
N LYS A 61 -6.21 -4.42 -11.43
CA LYS A 61 -5.64 -5.17 -10.32
C LYS A 61 -6.73 -6.08 -9.75
N SER A 62 -6.39 -7.32 -9.42
CA SER A 62 -7.36 -8.30 -8.92
C SER A 62 -7.55 -8.27 -7.42
N LYS A 63 -6.55 -7.81 -6.69
CA LYS A 63 -6.51 -7.77 -5.22
C LYS A 63 -6.18 -6.36 -4.73
N SER A 64 -6.56 -6.04 -3.50
CA SER A 64 -6.18 -4.80 -2.80
C SER A 64 -6.17 -5.01 -1.30
N SER A 65 -5.25 -4.38 -0.61
CA SER A 65 -5.17 -4.36 0.86
C SER A 65 -5.86 -3.14 1.48
N GLN A 66 -6.36 -2.21 0.69
CA GLN A 66 -6.85 -0.91 1.15
C GLN A 66 -8.05 -1.04 2.10
N ALA A 67 -8.96 -1.96 1.84
CA ALA A 67 -10.18 -2.10 2.62
C ALA A 67 -9.99 -2.82 3.96
N THR A 68 -9.09 -3.81 4.01
CA THR A 68 -9.01 -4.74 5.14
C THR A 68 -7.61 -4.89 5.72
N LYS A 69 -6.60 -4.22 5.14
CA LYS A 69 -5.16 -4.44 5.39
C LYS A 69 -4.67 -5.85 5.06
N MET A 70 -5.52 -6.66 4.45
CA MET A 70 -5.19 -7.98 3.90
C MET A 70 -5.34 -7.93 2.39
N ASN A 71 -4.41 -8.56 1.66
CA ASN A 71 -4.45 -8.61 0.20
C ASN A 71 -5.52 -9.58 -0.28
N ILE A 72 -6.77 -9.13 -0.33
CA ILE A 72 -7.94 -9.92 -0.75
C ILE A 72 -8.44 -9.51 -2.13
N ALA A 73 -9.16 -10.42 -2.77
CA ALA A 73 -9.73 -10.16 -4.09
C ALA A 73 -10.75 -8.99 -4.02
N LEU A 74 -10.70 -8.09 -5.00
CA LEU A 74 -11.64 -6.96 -5.06
C LEU A 74 -13.11 -7.40 -5.08
N LYS A 75 -13.42 -8.56 -5.68
CA LYS A 75 -14.76 -9.15 -5.69
C LYS A 75 -15.24 -9.65 -4.32
N GLU A 76 -14.32 -9.94 -3.42
CA GLU A 76 -14.58 -10.41 -2.05
C GLU A 76 -14.55 -9.27 -1.03
N THR A 77 -14.14 -8.09 -1.48
CA THR A 77 -14.11 -6.89 -0.64
C THR A 77 -15.53 -6.33 -0.51
N PRO A 78 -16.05 -6.13 0.72
CA PRO A 78 -17.43 -5.66 0.93
C PRO A 78 -17.63 -4.18 0.58
N GLN A 79 -16.59 -3.50 0.16
CA GLN A 79 -16.57 -2.08 -0.18
C GLN A 79 -16.17 -1.88 -1.65
N THR A 80 -16.55 -0.75 -2.21
CA THR A 80 -16.18 -0.41 -3.59
C THR A 80 -14.76 0.14 -3.64
N VAL A 81 -13.83 -0.65 -4.14
CA VAL A 81 -12.46 -0.23 -4.40
C VAL A 81 -12.27 -0.05 -5.91
N THR A 82 -11.71 1.10 -6.29
CA THR A 82 -11.28 1.37 -7.67
C THR A 82 -9.76 1.48 -7.66
N VAL A 83 -9.10 0.68 -8.49
CA VAL A 83 -7.64 0.74 -8.67
C VAL A 83 -7.34 1.28 -10.05
N VAL A 84 -6.53 2.34 -10.11
CA VAL A 84 -5.98 2.89 -11.36
C VAL A 84 -4.53 2.46 -11.44
N THR A 85 -4.25 1.56 -12.38
CA THR A 85 -2.92 0.96 -12.56
C THR A 85 -1.96 1.91 -13.28
N GLN A 86 -0.66 1.65 -13.17
CA GLN A 86 0.37 2.41 -13.87
C GLN A 86 0.13 2.42 -15.39
N GLN A 87 -0.17 1.27 -15.98
CA GLN A 87 -0.44 1.19 -17.43
C GLN A 87 -1.59 2.11 -17.84
N ARG A 88 -2.65 2.15 -17.04
CA ARG A 88 -3.78 3.04 -17.31
C ARG A 88 -3.40 4.52 -17.19
N MET A 89 -2.58 4.87 -16.19
CA MET A 89 -2.11 6.25 -16.01
C MET A 89 -1.25 6.69 -17.21
N GLN A 90 -0.37 5.82 -17.67
CA GLN A 90 0.50 6.09 -18.83
C GLN A 90 -0.29 6.23 -20.13
N ASP A 91 -1.16 5.26 -20.45
CA ASP A 91 -1.90 5.24 -21.71
C ASP A 91 -2.92 6.39 -21.84
N GLN A 92 -3.45 6.86 -20.72
CA GLN A 92 -4.38 7.98 -20.65
C GLN A 92 -3.70 9.33 -20.41
N GLY A 93 -2.37 9.36 -20.28
CA GLY A 93 -1.61 10.60 -20.05
C GLY A 93 -1.95 11.32 -18.74
N LEU A 94 -2.34 10.55 -17.69
CA LEU A 94 -2.72 11.10 -16.40
C LEU A 94 -1.47 11.49 -15.61
N ALA A 95 -1.06 12.74 -15.72
CA ALA A 95 0.20 13.22 -15.15
C ALA A 95 0.12 13.52 -13.65
N THR A 96 -1.07 13.85 -13.16
CA THR A 96 -1.30 14.19 -11.75
C THR A 96 -2.35 13.29 -11.11
N VAL A 97 -2.32 13.19 -9.77
CA VAL A 97 -3.38 12.49 -9.02
C VAL A 97 -4.75 13.12 -9.28
N ALA A 98 -4.81 14.43 -9.50
CA ALA A 98 -6.06 15.10 -9.87
C ALA A 98 -6.62 14.57 -11.21
N ASP A 99 -5.76 14.34 -12.21
CA ASP A 99 -6.18 13.76 -13.49
C ASP A 99 -6.72 12.34 -13.28
N VAL A 100 -6.04 11.55 -12.43
CA VAL A 100 -6.51 10.20 -12.07
C VAL A 100 -7.88 10.25 -11.41
N MET A 101 -8.10 11.17 -10.47
CA MET A 101 -9.39 11.29 -9.78
C MET A 101 -10.53 11.68 -10.72
N GLN A 102 -10.27 12.45 -11.80
CA GLN A 102 -11.25 12.74 -12.83
C GLN A 102 -11.75 11.49 -13.56
N GLN A 103 -10.93 10.46 -13.64
CA GLN A 103 -11.27 9.19 -14.29
C GLN A 103 -11.92 8.17 -13.35
N VAL A 104 -12.03 8.49 -12.05
CA VAL A 104 -12.65 7.59 -11.07
C VAL A 104 -14.14 7.89 -10.98
N ALA A 105 -14.97 6.92 -11.36
CA ALA A 105 -16.42 7.08 -11.31
C ALA A 105 -16.90 7.44 -9.90
N GLY A 106 -17.79 8.45 -9.79
CA GLY A 106 -18.37 8.88 -8.53
C GLY A 106 -17.48 9.78 -7.68
N VAL A 107 -16.35 10.24 -8.21
CA VAL A 107 -15.53 11.31 -7.64
C VAL A 107 -15.87 12.60 -8.42
N SER A 108 -16.13 13.69 -7.72
CA SER A 108 -16.21 15.03 -8.29
C SER A 108 -15.04 15.86 -7.78
N ILE A 109 -14.50 16.69 -8.67
CA ILE A 109 -13.36 17.56 -8.35
C ILE A 109 -13.82 19.00 -8.41
N GLY A 110 -13.59 19.71 -7.33
CA GLY A 110 -13.65 21.16 -7.26
C GLY A 110 -12.24 21.71 -7.12
N TYR A 111 -12.06 22.96 -7.47
CA TYR A 111 -10.81 23.69 -7.26
C TYR A 111 -11.09 24.94 -6.43
N ASN A 112 -10.32 25.13 -5.37
CA ASN A 112 -10.39 26.37 -4.59
C ASN A 112 -9.69 27.51 -5.32
N ASP A 113 -8.68 27.16 -6.13
CA ASP A 113 -7.94 28.03 -7.02
C ASP A 113 -7.36 27.18 -8.18
N SER A 114 -6.33 27.68 -8.86
CA SER A 114 -5.74 26.97 -10.00
C SER A 114 -5.04 25.66 -9.62
N GLU A 115 -4.60 25.49 -8.36
CA GLU A 115 -3.66 24.44 -7.95
C GLU A 115 -4.16 23.54 -6.82
N ARG A 116 -5.26 23.91 -6.14
CA ARG A 116 -5.75 23.17 -4.96
C ARG A 116 -7.02 22.40 -5.27
N PRO A 117 -6.90 21.14 -5.74
CA PRO A 117 -8.06 20.30 -5.99
C PRO A 117 -8.70 19.85 -4.67
N ASN A 118 -10.03 19.85 -4.65
CA ASN A 118 -10.84 19.22 -3.62
C ASN A 118 -11.56 18.03 -4.24
N TYR A 119 -11.46 16.88 -3.61
CA TYR A 119 -12.15 15.67 -4.03
C TYR A 119 -13.42 15.48 -3.19
N ASN A 120 -14.52 15.20 -3.86
CA ASN A 120 -15.78 14.92 -3.19
C ASN A 120 -16.35 13.58 -3.69
N VAL A 121 -16.79 12.76 -2.76
CA VAL A 121 -17.44 11.47 -3.04
C VAL A 121 -18.72 11.37 -2.23
N ARG A 122 -19.82 11.05 -2.90
CA ARG A 122 -21.15 10.94 -2.27
C ARG A 122 -21.60 12.20 -1.52
N GLY A 123 -21.13 13.38 -1.93
CA GLY A 123 -21.48 14.67 -1.31
C GLY A 123 -20.58 15.07 -0.12
N PHE A 124 -19.61 14.26 0.26
CA PHE A 124 -18.67 14.55 1.34
C PHE A 124 -17.26 14.78 0.77
N ALA A 125 -16.53 15.70 1.40
CA ALA A 125 -15.12 15.93 1.04
C ALA A 125 -14.27 14.71 1.42
N VAL A 126 -13.28 14.41 0.59
CA VAL A 126 -12.28 13.38 0.87
C VAL A 126 -11.19 14.00 1.75
N ASP A 127 -11.14 13.59 2.99
CA ASP A 127 -10.17 14.01 3.99
C ASP A 127 -9.08 12.96 4.27
N ASN A 128 -9.30 11.72 3.83
CA ASN A 128 -8.38 10.62 4.05
C ASN A 128 -7.52 10.34 2.83
N ILE A 129 -6.31 10.89 2.85
CA ILE A 129 -5.29 10.68 1.83
C ILE A 129 -4.14 9.92 2.44
N GLN A 130 -3.76 8.83 1.82
CA GLN A 130 -2.74 7.91 2.30
C GLN A 130 -1.62 7.79 1.25
N ILE A 131 -0.42 7.56 1.75
CA ILE A 131 0.74 7.18 0.98
C ILE A 131 1.22 5.85 1.54
N ASP A 132 1.29 4.82 0.71
CA ASP A 132 1.62 3.43 1.10
C ASP A 132 0.76 2.91 2.27
N GLY A 133 -0.52 3.28 2.30
CA GLY A 133 -1.46 2.89 3.34
C GLY A 133 -1.32 3.64 4.67
N ILE A 134 -0.44 4.63 4.75
CA ILE A 134 -0.25 5.49 5.93
C ILE A 134 -0.94 6.82 5.68
N ALA A 135 -1.76 7.27 6.63
CA ALA A 135 -2.43 8.55 6.53
C ALA A 135 -1.40 9.69 6.48
N SER A 136 -1.50 10.51 5.44
CA SER A 136 -0.62 11.67 5.28
C SER A 136 -1.05 12.82 6.18
N SER A 137 -0.15 13.80 6.38
CA SER A 137 -0.45 15.03 7.12
C SER A 137 -1.49 15.92 6.44
N TYR A 138 -1.86 15.62 5.20
CA TYR A 138 -2.95 16.27 4.46
C TYR A 138 -4.32 15.71 4.81
N SER A 139 -4.36 14.58 5.54
CA SER A 139 -5.57 13.91 5.98
C SER A 139 -6.13 14.59 7.24
N GLY A 140 -7.46 14.68 7.33
CA GLY A 140 -8.14 15.03 8.57
C GLY A 140 -8.21 16.52 8.92
N VAL A 141 -7.89 17.42 8.02
CA VAL A 141 -8.03 18.86 8.27
C VAL A 141 -9.30 19.38 7.58
N SER A 142 -10.43 19.02 8.16
CA SER A 142 -11.75 19.56 7.74
C SER A 142 -11.76 21.08 7.89
N GLY A 143 -12.04 21.77 6.79
CA GLY A 143 -12.24 23.22 6.77
C GLY A 143 -10.99 24.09 6.73
N SER A 144 -9.80 23.55 6.77
CA SER A 144 -8.56 24.30 6.56
C SER A 144 -8.12 24.19 5.11
N VAL A 145 -7.82 25.33 4.51
CA VAL A 145 -7.29 25.41 3.15
C VAL A 145 -5.81 25.04 3.18
N ILE A 146 -5.50 23.80 3.55
CA ILE A 146 -4.13 23.31 3.38
C ILE A 146 -3.92 23.10 1.90
N ALA A 147 -2.89 23.71 1.36
CA ALA A 147 -2.46 23.48 0.00
C ALA A 147 -2.06 22.01 -0.11
N MET A 148 -2.86 21.22 -0.82
CA MET A 148 -2.40 19.90 -1.23
C MET A 148 -1.32 20.10 -2.29
N PRO A 149 -0.16 19.45 -2.16
CA PRO A 149 0.82 19.47 -3.23
C PRO A 149 0.24 18.78 -4.48
N VAL A 150 0.73 19.18 -5.62
CA VAL A 150 0.43 18.46 -6.86
C VAL A 150 1.24 17.18 -6.85
N PHE A 151 0.55 16.08 -6.58
CA PHE A 151 1.16 14.75 -6.63
C PHE A 151 1.32 14.30 -8.08
N ASP A 152 2.55 14.07 -8.50
CA ASP A 152 2.89 13.54 -9.81
C ASP A 152 2.71 12.00 -9.82
N THR A 153 2.07 11.48 -10.87
CA THR A 153 1.80 10.03 -10.98
C THR A 153 3.03 9.21 -11.35
N ALA A 154 4.12 9.83 -11.81
CA ALA A 154 5.33 9.12 -12.23
C ALA A 154 5.95 8.27 -11.12
N ILE A 155 5.84 8.71 -9.86
CA ILE A 155 6.42 8.04 -8.69
C ILE A 155 5.55 6.90 -8.15
N TYR A 156 4.27 6.80 -8.57
CA TYR A 156 3.33 5.81 -8.06
C TYR A 156 3.16 4.62 -9.00
N ASP A 157 3.07 3.42 -8.43
CA ASP A 157 2.74 2.20 -9.12
C ASP A 157 1.24 2.15 -9.46
N HIS A 158 0.41 2.50 -8.50
CA HIS A 158 -1.03 2.58 -8.68
C HIS A 158 -1.68 3.48 -7.64
N ILE A 159 -2.91 3.86 -7.91
CA ILE A 159 -3.73 4.66 -7.00
C ILE A 159 -5.01 3.88 -6.70
N GLU A 160 -5.30 3.71 -5.43
CA GLU A 160 -6.48 3.01 -4.94
C GLU A 160 -7.47 4.01 -4.33
N VAL A 161 -8.73 3.90 -4.71
CA VAL A 161 -9.82 4.73 -4.17
C VAL A 161 -10.86 3.82 -3.54
N LEU A 162 -10.89 3.81 -2.23
CA LEU A 162 -11.89 3.11 -1.43
C LEU A 162 -13.05 4.05 -1.12
N LYS A 163 -14.26 3.72 -1.58
CA LYS A 163 -15.44 4.57 -1.45
C LYS A 163 -16.33 4.13 -0.31
N GLY A 164 -16.69 5.07 0.55
CA GLY A 164 -17.58 4.86 1.68
C GLY A 164 -16.84 4.89 3.02
N VAL A 165 -17.55 4.45 4.08
CA VAL A 165 -17.01 4.42 5.44
C VAL A 165 -15.86 3.44 5.56
N ASN A 166 -14.71 3.90 5.99
CA ASN A 166 -13.50 3.10 6.18
C ASN A 166 -12.99 3.15 7.63
N GLY A 167 -13.89 3.23 8.59
CA GLY A 167 -13.55 3.39 10.01
C GLY A 167 -12.62 2.32 10.59
N LEU A 168 -12.59 1.12 10.00
CA LEU A 168 -11.67 0.04 10.42
C LEU A 168 -10.20 0.38 10.16
N ASN A 169 -9.92 1.11 9.07
CA ASN A 169 -8.54 1.38 8.62
C ASN A 169 -8.09 2.82 8.84
N THR A 170 -9.04 3.75 8.90
CA THR A 170 -8.75 5.19 8.91
C THR A 170 -9.20 5.90 10.18
N GLY A 171 -9.92 5.18 11.07
CA GLY A 171 -10.48 5.77 12.28
C GLY A 171 -11.64 6.73 11.98
N LEU A 172 -11.65 7.86 12.68
CA LEU A 172 -12.65 8.91 12.48
C LEU A 172 -12.36 9.67 11.18
N GLY A 173 -13.40 9.96 10.40
CA GLY A 173 -13.31 10.70 9.15
C GLY A 173 -14.68 10.77 8.45
N GLU A 174 -14.75 11.55 7.38
CA GLU A 174 -15.96 11.69 6.59
C GLU A 174 -16.28 10.38 5.84
N PRO A 175 -17.56 10.03 5.67
CA PRO A 175 -17.98 8.81 4.97
C PRO A 175 -17.89 8.94 3.45
N SER A 176 -16.84 9.55 2.96
CA SER A 176 -16.59 9.87 1.56
C SER A 176 -15.79 8.78 0.85
N ALA A 177 -14.50 8.87 0.92
CA ALA A 177 -13.54 7.92 0.37
C ALA A 177 -12.19 8.03 1.07
N SER A 178 -11.36 6.99 0.88
CA SER A 178 -9.91 7.03 1.13
C SER A 178 -9.18 6.92 -0.20
N ILE A 179 -8.20 7.78 -0.43
CA ILE A 179 -7.29 7.74 -1.58
C ILE A 179 -5.95 7.24 -1.07
N ASN A 180 -5.44 6.14 -1.62
CA ASN A 180 -4.12 5.60 -1.32
C ASN A 180 -3.25 5.61 -2.55
N MET A 181 -2.12 6.28 -2.46
CA MET A 181 -1.10 6.34 -3.49
C MET A 181 0.01 5.39 -3.11
N VAL A 182 0.28 4.40 -3.95
CA VAL A 182 1.29 3.36 -3.69
C VAL A 182 2.51 3.64 -4.54
N HIS A 183 3.66 3.83 -3.88
CA HIS A 183 4.92 4.10 -4.56
C HIS A 183 5.41 2.90 -5.37
N LYS A 184 6.15 3.21 -6.43
CA LYS A 184 6.94 2.24 -7.16
C LYS A 184 8.09 1.74 -6.28
N LYS A 185 8.25 0.43 -6.21
CA LYS A 185 9.36 -0.19 -5.46
C LYS A 185 10.59 -0.40 -6.36
N PRO A 186 11.81 -0.38 -5.81
CA PRO A 186 12.99 -0.79 -6.55
C PRO A 186 12.88 -2.22 -7.08
N THR A 187 13.27 -2.41 -8.33
CA THR A 187 13.27 -3.73 -8.99
C THR A 187 14.62 -4.43 -8.80
N GLN A 188 14.63 -5.76 -8.87
CA GLN A 188 15.87 -6.55 -8.84
C GLN A 188 16.59 -6.46 -10.19
N GLU A 189 15.83 -6.64 -11.26
CA GLU A 189 16.34 -6.51 -12.62
C GLU A 189 16.49 -5.03 -12.99
N PHE A 190 17.52 -4.76 -13.78
CA PHE A 190 17.71 -3.42 -14.32
C PHE A 190 16.55 -3.04 -15.23
N ASN A 191 15.90 -1.95 -14.91
CA ASN A 191 14.81 -1.35 -15.68
C ASN A 191 15.09 0.14 -15.85
N ALA A 192 14.99 0.63 -17.09
CA ALA A 192 15.10 2.05 -17.38
C ALA A 192 14.01 2.46 -18.36
N GLN A 193 13.25 3.48 -18.01
CA GLN A 193 12.17 4.03 -18.82
C GLN A 193 12.40 5.54 -19.00
N LEU A 194 12.26 6.00 -20.22
CA LEU A 194 12.28 7.43 -20.57
C LEU A 194 10.99 7.77 -21.28
N GLY A 195 10.35 8.84 -20.86
CA GLY A 195 9.13 9.36 -21.46
C GLY A 195 9.27 10.82 -21.82
N ALA A 196 8.68 11.21 -22.94
CA ALA A 196 8.51 12.60 -23.32
C ALA A 196 7.12 12.79 -23.91
N SER A 197 6.42 13.83 -23.51
CA SER A 197 5.14 14.20 -24.07
C SER A 197 5.05 15.70 -24.31
N TYR A 198 4.22 16.06 -25.26
CA TYR A 198 3.93 17.44 -25.63
C TYR A 198 2.42 17.59 -25.79
N ASP A 199 1.84 18.62 -25.25
CA ASP A 199 0.42 18.89 -25.37
C ASP A 199 0.11 20.09 -26.28
N THR A 200 -1.17 20.32 -26.57
CA THR A 200 -1.64 21.39 -27.46
C THR A 200 -1.59 22.78 -26.83
N PHE A 201 -1.24 22.90 -25.56
CA PHE A 201 -1.11 24.16 -24.83
C PHE A 201 0.36 24.52 -24.55
N ASP A 202 1.27 24.02 -25.39
CA ASP A 202 2.72 24.17 -25.26
C ASP A 202 3.30 23.53 -23.97
N GLY A 203 2.53 22.65 -23.32
CA GLY A 203 3.01 21.88 -22.20
C GLY A 203 3.97 20.78 -22.64
N ARG A 204 5.10 20.67 -21.94
CA ARG A 204 6.15 19.68 -22.17
C ARG A 204 6.36 18.88 -20.91
N ARG A 205 6.44 17.57 -21.04
CA ARG A 205 6.73 16.70 -19.91
C ARG A 205 7.83 15.71 -20.28
N PHE A 206 8.78 15.56 -19.37
CA PHE A 206 9.84 14.56 -19.43
C PHE A 206 9.81 13.72 -18.18
N THR A 207 9.95 12.40 -18.34
CA THR A 207 10.05 11.45 -17.25
C THR A 207 11.24 10.53 -17.44
N GLY A 208 11.98 10.29 -16.38
CA GLY A 208 13.05 9.29 -16.33
C GLY A 208 12.86 8.41 -15.10
N ASP A 209 12.94 7.13 -15.29
CA ASP A 209 12.77 6.14 -14.23
C ASP A 209 13.83 5.06 -14.43
N ILE A 210 14.73 4.89 -13.46
CA ILE A 210 15.78 3.90 -13.48
C ILE A 210 15.76 3.12 -12.18
N SER A 211 15.78 1.80 -12.29
CA SER A 211 15.73 0.90 -11.14
C SER A 211 16.60 -0.33 -11.39
N GLY A 212 17.14 -0.93 -10.34
CA GLY A 212 17.90 -2.16 -10.44
C GLY A 212 18.66 -2.50 -9.18
N GLY A 213 19.24 -3.72 -9.17
CA GLY A 213 20.13 -4.18 -8.12
C GLY A 213 21.47 -3.45 -8.15
N LEU A 214 21.92 -2.92 -7.01
CA LEU A 214 23.22 -2.28 -6.85
C LEU A 214 24.31 -3.27 -6.38
N LEU A 215 23.90 -4.33 -5.69
CA LEU A 215 24.81 -5.37 -5.19
C LEU A 215 24.39 -6.73 -5.73
N ALA A 216 25.39 -7.60 -5.88
CA ALA A 216 25.16 -9.01 -6.18
C ALA A 216 24.24 -9.64 -5.12
N ASP A 217 23.51 -10.67 -5.50
CA ASP A 217 22.56 -11.42 -4.65
C ASP A 217 21.31 -10.63 -4.23
N ASP A 218 20.88 -9.63 -5.01
CA ASP A 218 19.66 -8.84 -4.77
C ASP A 218 19.53 -8.25 -3.36
N LYS A 219 20.67 -8.05 -2.69
CA LYS A 219 20.68 -7.54 -1.30
C LYS A 219 20.37 -6.06 -1.20
N LEU A 220 20.65 -5.31 -2.26
CA LEU A 220 20.40 -3.88 -2.29
C LEU A 220 19.88 -3.48 -3.66
N ASN A 221 18.68 -2.98 -3.71
CA ASN A 221 18.04 -2.46 -4.92
C ASN A 221 17.79 -0.97 -4.76
N ALA A 222 17.94 -0.23 -5.85
CA ALA A 222 17.70 1.20 -5.87
C ALA A 222 16.78 1.60 -7.01
N ARG A 223 16.08 2.71 -6.83
CA ARG A 223 15.28 3.36 -7.86
C ARG A 223 15.43 4.87 -7.77
N LEU A 224 15.52 5.52 -8.92
CA LEU A 224 15.49 6.97 -9.05
C LEU A 224 14.47 7.33 -10.13
N ILE A 225 13.54 8.22 -9.77
CA ILE A 225 12.53 8.73 -10.68
C ILE A 225 12.64 10.26 -10.73
N VAL A 226 12.62 10.79 -11.93
CA VAL A 226 12.59 12.23 -12.15
C VAL A 226 11.47 12.53 -13.16
N ALA A 227 10.59 13.45 -12.81
CA ALA A 227 9.54 13.93 -13.71
C ALA A 227 9.57 15.46 -13.70
N THR A 228 9.58 16.05 -14.87
CA THR A 228 9.46 17.51 -15.02
C THR A 228 8.37 17.83 -16.01
N SER A 229 7.58 18.81 -15.69
CA SER A 229 6.54 19.37 -16.56
C SER A 229 6.69 20.88 -16.60
N ASP A 230 6.64 21.44 -17.79
CA ASP A 230 6.81 22.87 -18.07
C ASP A 230 5.84 23.28 -19.15
N GLY A 231 5.20 24.43 -18.98
CA GLY A 231 4.42 25.08 -20.03
C GLY A 231 3.02 25.52 -19.65
N GLY A 232 2.27 25.88 -20.68
CA GLY A 232 0.94 26.42 -20.58
C GLY A 232 -0.11 25.40 -20.12
N THR A 233 -1.17 25.88 -19.53
CA THR A 233 -2.27 25.05 -19.02
C THR A 233 -3.60 25.32 -19.74
N GLY A 234 -3.55 26.03 -20.88
CA GLY A 234 -4.74 26.50 -21.59
C GLY A 234 -5.44 27.70 -20.93
N LYS A 235 -4.91 28.21 -19.82
CA LYS A 235 -5.40 29.43 -19.16
C LYS A 235 -4.50 30.61 -19.54
N HIS A 236 -5.11 31.75 -19.87
CA HIS A 236 -4.35 32.95 -20.17
C HIS A 236 -3.48 33.40 -18.99
N TYR A 237 -2.22 33.74 -19.25
CA TYR A 237 -1.25 34.22 -18.27
C TYR A 237 -0.95 33.22 -17.12
N TYR A 238 -1.16 31.91 -17.36
CA TYR A 238 -0.87 30.90 -16.37
C TYR A 238 0.04 29.82 -16.96
N GLU A 239 1.26 29.79 -16.46
CA GLU A 239 2.27 28.77 -16.75
C GLU A 239 2.53 27.97 -15.48
N LYS A 240 2.78 26.68 -15.65
CA LYS A 240 3.03 25.77 -14.55
C LYS A 240 4.30 24.98 -14.80
N ASN A 241 5.22 25.09 -13.84
CA ASN A 241 6.47 24.34 -13.85
C ASN A 241 6.53 23.47 -12.61
N THR A 242 6.67 22.17 -12.81
CA THR A 242 6.78 21.21 -11.72
C THR A 242 7.97 20.29 -11.95
N THR A 243 8.70 19.98 -10.89
CA THR A 243 9.74 18.96 -10.91
C THR A 243 9.55 18.06 -9.70
N THR A 244 9.45 16.77 -9.94
CA THR A 244 9.33 15.73 -8.93
C THR A 244 10.55 14.83 -9.04
N ILE A 245 11.20 14.58 -7.91
CA ILE A 245 12.34 13.68 -7.80
C ILE A 245 12.02 12.71 -6.68
N SER A 246 12.09 11.42 -6.97
CA SER A 246 11.90 10.36 -5.97
C SER A 246 13.07 9.39 -6.02
N GLY A 247 13.63 9.09 -4.85
CA GLY A 247 14.70 8.12 -4.69
C GLY A 247 14.31 7.07 -3.65
N SER A 248 14.50 5.79 -3.96
CA SER A 248 14.23 4.72 -3.01
C SER A 248 15.33 3.67 -3.02
N LEU A 249 15.57 3.10 -1.85
CA LEU A 249 16.53 2.02 -1.61
C LEU A 249 15.83 0.92 -0.84
N THR A 250 15.97 -0.30 -1.29
CA THR A 250 15.46 -1.49 -0.63
C THR A 250 16.59 -2.46 -0.34
N SER A 251 16.76 -2.82 0.93
CA SER A 251 17.76 -3.77 1.37
C SER A 251 17.12 -4.98 2.04
N LYS A 252 17.50 -6.18 1.60
CA LYS A 252 17.18 -7.44 2.28
C LYS A 252 18.17 -7.66 3.41
N LEU A 253 17.76 -7.43 4.66
CA LEU A 253 18.58 -7.64 5.84
C LEU A 253 18.67 -9.11 6.22
N THR A 254 17.56 -9.84 6.06
CA THR A 254 17.44 -11.29 6.21
C THR A 254 16.43 -11.80 5.18
N ASP A 255 16.30 -13.12 5.06
CA ASP A 255 15.30 -13.74 4.17
C ASP A 255 13.85 -13.35 4.52
N GLN A 256 13.62 -12.87 5.74
CA GLN A 256 12.30 -12.48 6.23
C GLN A 256 12.17 -10.98 6.53
N THR A 257 13.26 -10.22 6.41
CA THR A 257 13.28 -8.81 6.79
C THR A 257 13.81 -7.96 5.65
N GLN A 258 12.98 -7.04 5.20
CA GLN A 258 13.31 -6.05 4.17
C GLN A 258 13.17 -4.65 4.75
N LEU A 259 14.16 -3.80 4.49
CA LEU A 259 14.14 -2.38 4.83
C LEU A 259 14.04 -1.56 3.55
N THR A 260 13.03 -0.72 3.46
CA THR A 260 12.90 0.25 2.36
C THR A 260 13.00 1.66 2.92
N LEU A 261 13.86 2.46 2.31
CA LEU A 261 14.00 3.89 2.58
C LEU A 261 13.66 4.65 1.30
N GLY A 262 12.88 5.71 1.41
CA GLY A 262 12.48 6.55 0.28
C GLY A 262 12.53 8.03 0.66
N ILE A 263 12.69 8.87 -0.36
CA ILE A 263 12.62 10.32 -0.30
C ILE A 263 11.97 10.83 -1.59
N ASP A 264 11.06 11.77 -1.45
CA ASP A 264 10.35 12.45 -2.54
C ASP A 264 10.50 13.98 -2.41
#